data_afd9e4bcab5504a53154e548443a6139
#
_entry.id   afd9e4bcab5504a53154e548443a6139
#
_cell.length_a   1.000
_cell.length_b   1.000
_cell.length_c   1.000
_cell.angle_alpha   90.00
_cell.angle_beta   90.00
_cell.angle_gamma   90.00
#
_symmetry.space_group_name_H-M   'P 1'
#
loop_
_entity.id
_entity.type
_entity.pdbx_description
1 polymer ?
#
loop_
_entity_poly.entity_id
_entity_poly.type
_entity_poly.pdbx_seq_one_letter_code
_entity_poly.pdbx_strand_id
1 'polypeptide(L)'
;MSKQYYLVSQLPSVENLDSRQLPITEQYYRGLCGRFLDAKSVKIIQNLSLEPPKKEGKTGSAFLDKWNEKERCLRFALAQVRALKMKKEAEMLPAGCTADIIQAARTAVGMDSPLAAEEYLNEYRMETLNSLAPLDNFSVDAVIAYGLKLMLAQRMKKFDVETGKASYHKIYDEILEESK
;
A
#
# COMPACT_ATOMS: atom_id res chain seq x y z
N MET A 1 3.21 -32.21 4.74
CA MET A 1 3.79 -30.93 4.35
C MET A 1 2.67 -29.92 4.23
N SER A 2 2.84 -28.75 4.81
CA SER A 2 1.81 -27.69 4.74
C SER A 2 1.63 -27.23 3.29
N LYS A 3 0.40 -27.09 2.82
CA LYS A 3 0.06 -26.56 1.48
C LYS A 3 0.65 -25.15 1.26
N GLN A 4 0.99 -24.45 2.34
CA GLN A 4 1.59 -23.11 2.33
C GLN A 4 2.99 -23.09 1.68
N TYR A 5 3.80 -24.16 1.84
CA TYR A 5 5.11 -24.25 1.17
C TYR A 5 4.99 -24.20 -0.36
N TYR A 6 4.00 -24.92 -0.90
CA TYR A 6 3.74 -24.89 -2.34
C TYR A 6 3.25 -23.53 -2.82
N LEU A 7 2.44 -22.85 -2.02
CA LEU A 7 1.99 -21.49 -2.34
C LEU A 7 3.20 -20.55 -2.42
N VAL A 8 4.00 -20.50 -1.35
CA VAL A 8 5.14 -19.56 -1.27
C VAL A 8 6.17 -19.82 -2.36
N SER A 9 6.42 -21.11 -2.71
CA SER A 9 7.36 -21.46 -3.79
C SER A 9 6.89 -21.02 -5.20
N GLN A 10 5.59 -20.72 -5.38
CA GLN A 10 5.03 -20.22 -6.63
C GLN A 10 4.96 -18.68 -6.69
N LEU A 11 5.22 -17.99 -5.57
CA LEU A 11 5.20 -16.54 -5.51
C LEU A 11 6.58 -15.99 -5.93
N PRO A 12 6.67 -15.26 -7.04
CA PRO A 12 7.93 -14.61 -7.44
C PRO A 12 8.28 -13.45 -6.51
N SER A 13 9.56 -13.07 -6.43
CA SER A 13 10.00 -11.94 -5.61
C SER A 13 9.38 -10.61 -6.08
N VAL A 14 8.99 -9.76 -5.12
CA VAL A 14 8.44 -8.40 -5.35
C VAL A 14 9.42 -7.35 -4.78
N GLU A 15 10.71 -7.64 -4.76
CA GLU A 15 11.71 -6.77 -4.11
C GLU A 15 12.07 -5.53 -4.93
N ASN A 16 11.90 -5.58 -6.26
CA ASN A 16 12.24 -4.47 -7.15
C ASN A 16 10.98 -3.73 -7.61
N LEU A 17 10.65 -2.62 -6.95
CA LEU A 17 9.57 -1.70 -7.37
C LEU A 17 9.83 -1.06 -8.74
N ASP A 18 11.08 -0.99 -9.17
CA ASP A 18 11.51 -0.40 -10.45
C ASP A 18 11.20 -1.27 -11.67
N SER A 19 10.80 -2.52 -11.49
CA SER A 19 10.49 -3.38 -12.62
C SER A 19 9.21 -2.90 -13.32
N ARG A 20 9.33 -2.49 -14.57
CA ARG A 20 8.18 -2.09 -15.42
C ARG A 20 7.14 -3.21 -15.59
N GLN A 21 7.47 -4.44 -15.22
CA GLN A 21 6.58 -5.59 -15.26
C GLN A 21 6.47 -6.21 -13.86
N LEU A 22 5.24 -6.26 -13.34
CA LEU A 22 4.97 -7.03 -12.13
C LEU A 22 5.03 -8.52 -12.47
N PRO A 23 5.62 -9.33 -11.58
CA PRO A 23 5.78 -10.74 -11.83
C PRO A 23 4.45 -11.50 -11.92
N ILE A 24 3.43 -11.02 -11.18
CA ILE A 24 2.07 -11.58 -11.19
C ILE A 24 1.03 -10.47 -10.97
N THR A 25 -0.22 -10.75 -11.35
CA THR A 25 -1.35 -9.87 -11.07
C THR A 25 -1.93 -10.16 -9.67
N GLU A 26 -2.60 -9.16 -9.09
CA GLU A 26 -3.34 -9.34 -7.82
C GLU A 26 -4.40 -10.44 -7.94
N GLN A 27 -5.10 -10.52 -9.06
CA GLN A 27 -6.12 -11.54 -9.30
C GLN A 27 -5.50 -12.95 -9.28
N TYR A 28 -4.36 -13.13 -9.93
CA TYR A 28 -3.64 -14.41 -9.93
C TYR A 28 -3.18 -14.79 -8.52
N TYR A 29 -2.60 -13.83 -7.78
CA TYR A 29 -2.22 -14.01 -6.38
C TYR A 29 -3.40 -14.47 -5.50
N ARG A 30 -4.55 -13.77 -5.58
CA ARG A 30 -5.77 -14.14 -4.83
C ARG A 30 -6.29 -15.52 -5.23
N GLY A 31 -6.21 -15.86 -6.51
CA GLY A 31 -6.56 -17.19 -7.02
C GLY A 31 -5.66 -18.31 -6.49
N LEU A 32 -4.35 -18.08 -6.43
CA LEU A 32 -3.40 -19.03 -5.80
C LEU A 32 -3.72 -19.21 -4.31
N CYS A 33 -3.92 -18.13 -3.57
CA CYS A 33 -4.27 -18.20 -2.15
C CYS A 33 -5.55 -19.02 -1.91
N GLY A 34 -6.56 -18.87 -2.77
CA GLY A 34 -7.80 -19.63 -2.69
C GLY A 34 -7.63 -21.14 -2.88
N ARG A 35 -6.57 -21.58 -3.58
CA ARG A 35 -6.30 -23.02 -3.80
C ARG A 35 -5.54 -23.69 -2.66
N PHE A 36 -4.70 -22.94 -1.95
CA PHE A 36 -3.73 -23.49 -1.01
C PHE A 36 -4.00 -23.18 0.45
N LEU A 37 -4.75 -22.10 0.75
CA LEU A 37 -5.03 -21.68 2.11
C LEU A 37 -6.40 -22.15 2.61
N ASP A 38 -6.57 -22.13 3.93
CA ASP A 38 -7.84 -22.38 4.57
C ASP A 38 -8.84 -21.22 4.36
N ALA A 39 -10.13 -21.49 4.51
CA ALA A 39 -11.20 -20.53 4.26
C ALA A 39 -11.08 -19.23 5.08
N LYS A 40 -10.56 -19.32 6.33
CA LYS A 40 -10.35 -18.14 7.19
C LYS A 40 -9.28 -17.23 6.62
N SER A 41 -8.12 -17.78 6.25
CA SER A 41 -7.00 -17.04 5.64
C SER A 41 -7.37 -16.46 4.28
N VAL A 42 -8.10 -17.23 3.45
CA VAL A 42 -8.62 -16.75 2.16
C VAL A 42 -9.53 -15.54 2.34
N LYS A 43 -10.42 -15.56 3.35
CA LYS A 43 -11.30 -14.42 3.63
C LYS A 43 -10.52 -13.15 4.01
N ILE A 44 -9.43 -13.28 4.78
CA ILE A 44 -8.55 -12.15 5.11
C ILE A 44 -7.93 -11.59 3.83
N ILE A 45 -7.39 -12.46 2.96
CA ILE A 45 -6.71 -12.05 1.73
C ILE A 45 -7.69 -11.44 0.71
N GLN A 46 -8.91 -11.94 0.62
CA GLN A 46 -9.93 -11.36 -0.25
C GLN A 46 -10.34 -9.94 0.17
N ASN A 47 -10.27 -9.64 1.47
CA ASN A 47 -10.55 -8.31 2.01
C ASN A 47 -9.29 -7.44 2.19
N LEU A 48 -8.12 -7.91 1.71
CA LEU A 48 -6.87 -7.19 1.83
C LEU A 48 -6.93 -5.88 1.05
N SER A 49 -6.53 -4.78 1.70
CA SER A 49 -6.49 -3.45 1.14
C SER A 49 -5.30 -2.65 1.68
N LEU A 50 -4.76 -1.73 0.88
CA LEU A 50 -3.79 -0.74 1.34
C LEU A 50 -4.44 0.33 2.22
N GLU A 51 -5.76 0.45 2.19
CA GLU A 51 -6.49 1.36 3.07
C GLU A 51 -6.93 0.64 4.34
N PRO A 52 -6.54 1.15 5.52
CA PRO A 52 -6.96 0.57 6.77
C PRO A 52 -8.49 0.74 6.94
N PRO A 53 -9.16 -0.21 7.59
CA PRO A 53 -10.59 -0.11 7.84
C PRO A 53 -10.90 1.13 8.71
N LYS A 54 -12.02 1.79 8.45
CA LYS A 54 -12.44 3.00 9.19
C LYS A 54 -12.64 2.74 10.69
N LYS A 55 -13.13 1.55 11.04
CA LYS A 55 -13.30 1.13 12.44
C LYS A 55 -12.12 0.26 12.85
N GLU A 56 -11.60 0.51 14.04
CA GLU A 56 -10.63 -0.37 14.65
C GLU A 56 -11.24 -1.74 14.91
N GLY A 57 -10.51 -2.78 14.56
CA GLY A 57 -10.98 -4.16 14.72
C GLY A 57 -9.85 -5.14 14.45
N LYS A 58 -9.96 -6.34 15.03
CA LYS A 58 -9.00 -7.41 14.78
C LYS A 58 -9.34 -8.12 13.47
N THR A 59 -8.38 -8.19 12.58
CA THR A 59 -8.53 -8.89 11.28
C THR A 59 -8.35 -10.41 11.41
N GLY A 60 -7.72 -10.86 12.49
CA GLY A 60 -7.32 -12.26 12.71
C GLY A 60 -5.88 -12.55 12.31
N SER A 61 -5.15 -11.55 11.81
CA SER A 61 -3.71 -11.56 11.57
C SER A 61 -3.06 -10.44 12.39
N ALA A 62 -2.14 -10.80 13.29
CA ALA A 62 -1.43 -9.82 14.12
C ALA A 62 -0.53 -8.90 13.27
N PHE A 63 0.01 -9.40 12.17
CA PHE A 63 0.77 -8.63 11.20
C PHE A 63 -0.11 -7.57 10.53
N LEU A 64 -1.28 -7.97 10.01
CA LEU A 64 -2.20 -7.05 9.33
C LEU A 64 -2.77 -5.99 10.28
N ASP A 65 -3.03 -6.35 11.52
CA ASP A 65 -3.49 -5.40 12.55
C ASP A 65 -2.43 -4.31 12.80
N LYS A 66 -1.15 -4.70 12.95
CA LYS A 66 -0.03 -3.76 13.11
C LYS A 66 0.18 -2.87 11.88
N TRP A 67 0.06 -3.45 10.69
CA TRP A 67 0.13 -2.68 9.44
C TRP A 67 -0.97 -1.63 9.37
N ASN A 68 -2.21 -2.03 9.62
CA ASN A 68 -3.37 -1.13 9.62
C ASN A 68 -3.22 0.02 10.61
N GLU A 69 -2.68 -0.25 11.80
CA GLU A 69 -2.40 0.77 12.81
C GLU A 69 -1.35 1.79 12.32
N LYS A 70 -0.21 1.31 11.78
CA LYS A 70 0.84 2.19 11.25
C LYS A 70 0.35 3.02 10.06
N GLU A 71 -0.36 2.41 9.10
CA GLU A 71 -0.91 3.13 7.96
C GLU A 71 -1.98 4.16 8.37
N ARG A 72 -2.80 3.85 9.37
CA ARG A 72 -3.74 4.80 9.96
C ARG A 72 -3.00 5.99 10.58
N CYS A 73 -1.98 5.73 11.40
CA CYS A 73 -1.14 6.78 11.98
C CYS A 73 -0.48 7.64 10.90
N LEU A 74 0.05 7.05 9.84
CA LEU A 74 0.65 7.80 8.72
C LEU A 74 -0.37 8.73 8.07
N ARG A 75 -1.59 8.26 7.82
CA ARG A 75 -2.67 9.07 7.23
C ARG A 75 -3.09 10.22 8.13
N PHE A 76 -3.22 10.00 9.44
CA PHE A 76 -3.49 11.06 10.40
C PHE A 76 -2.35 12.08 10.46
N ALA A 77 -1.10 11.63 10.51
CA ALA A 77 0.06 12.52 10.50
C ALA A 77 0.12 13.38 9.23
N LEU A 78 -0.12 12.79 8.06
CA LEU A 78 -0.20 13.53 6.79
C LEU A 78 -1.33 14.57 6.81
N ALA A 79 -2.50 14.20 7.29
CA ALA A 79 -3.65 15.12 7.42
C ALA A 79 -3.31 16.29 8.36
N GLN A 80 -2.72 16.00 9.52
CA GLN A 80 -2.32 17.01 10.50
C GLN A 80 -1.28 17.98 9.93
N VAL A 81 -0.21 17.47 9.31
CA VAL A 81 0.85 18.32 8.73
C VAL A 81 0.30 19.18 7.60
N ARG A 82 -0.60 18.65 6.75
CA ARG A 82 -1.28 19.42 5.70
C ARG A 82 -2.18 20.51 6.27
N ALA A 83 -2.96 20.19 7.33
CA ALA A 83 -3.83 21.17 8.00
C ALA A 83 -3.00 22.32 8.58
N LEU A 84 -1.89 22.04 9.26
CA LEU A 84 -0.96 23.05 9.78
C LEU A 84 -0.35 23.92 8.66
N LYS A 85 0.06 23.32 7.53
CA LYS A 85 0.56 24.07 6.36
C LYS A 85 -0.50 25.00 5.78
N MET A 86 -1.78 24.61 5.85
CA MET A 86 -2.91 25.42 5.40
C MET A 86 -3.46 26.37 6.49
N LYS A 87 -2.82 26.46 7.66
CA LYS A 87 -3.26 27.27 8.82
C LYS A 87 -4.69 26.91 9.28
N LYS A 88 -5.06 25.64 9.20
CA LYS A 88 -6.33 25.10 9.68
C LYS A 88 -6.13 24.34 10.99
N GLU A 89 -7.22 24.19 11.75
CA GLU A 89 -7.22 23.32 12.91
C GLU A 89 -6.87 21.89 12.52
N ALA A 90 -6.01 21.26 13.29
CA ALA A 90 -5.54 19.91 13.08
C ALA A 90 -6.04 19.01 14.20
N GLU A 91 -6.54 17.82 13.84
CA GLU A 91 -6.89 16.80 14.81
C GLU A 91 -5.66 16.28 15.56
N MET A 92 -5.84 15.89 16.82
CA MET A 92 -4.77 15.27 17.60
C MET A 92 -4.42 13.90 17.03
N LEU A 93 -3.13 13.60 17.03
CA LEU A 93 -2.65 12.28 16.59
C LEU A 93 -3.07 11.18 17.56
N PRO A 94 -3.44 9.99 17.07
CA PRO A 94 -3.64 8.82 17.91
C PRO A 94 -2.38 8.51 18.75
N ALA A 95 -2.58 7.95 19.93
CA ALA A 95 -1.49 7.66 20.89
C ALA A 95 -0.42 6.68 20.37
N GLY A 96 -0.74 5.87 19.36
CA GLY A 96 0.17 4.90 18.73
C GLY A 96 1.09 5.46 17.65
N CYS A 97 1.01 6.76 17.32
CA CYS A 97 1.83 7.36 16.27
C CYS A 97 3.26 7.62 16.75
N THR A 98 4.21 6.93 16.14
CA THR A 98 5.65 7.03 16.47
C THR A 98 6.31 8.22 15.77
N ALA A 99 7.47 8.66 16.27
CA ALA A 99 8.16 9.85 15.77
C ALA A 99 8.62 9.71 14.31
N ASP A 100 8.98 8.50 13.88
CA ASP A 100 9.35 8.18 12.50
C ASP A 100 8.20 8.42 11.52
N ILE A 101 6.97 8.04 11.89
CA ILE A 101 5.74 8.29 11.08
C ILE A 101 5.51 9.80 10.91
N ILE A 102 5.65 10.56 11.99
CA ILE A 102 5.47 12.01 11.96
C ILE A 102 6.53 12.65 11.07
N GLN A 103 7.78 12.20 11.18
CA GLN A 103 8.87 12.69 10.35
C GLN A 103 8.65 12.34 8.87
N ALA A 104 8.23 11.12 8.55
CA ALA A 104 7.89 10.72 7.19
C ALA A 104 6.78 11.61 6.59
N ALA A 105 5.74 11.90 7.38
CA ALA A 105 4.67 12.79 6.96
C ALA A 105 5.16 14.23 6.70
N ARG A 106 6.04 14.78 7.55
CA ARG A 106 6.64 16.10 7.37
C ARG A 106 7.50 16.17 6.11
N THR A 107 8.34 15.17 5.90
CA THR A 107 9.19 15.07 4.70
C THR A 107 8.35 15.06 3.43
N ALA A 108 7.34 14.18 3.36
CA ALA A 108 6.48 14.08 2.18
C ALA A 108 5.69 15.37 1.90
N VAL A 109 5.13 16.03 2.92
CA VAL A 109 4.39 17.30 2.75
C VAL A 109 5.32 18.47 2.42
N GLY A 110 6.61 18.38 2.76
CA GLY A 110 7.63 19.36 2.44
C GLY A 110 8.15 19.30 0.99
N MET A 111 7.90 18.21 0.28
CA MET A 111 8.34 18.05 -1.12
C MET A 111 7.53 18.93 -2.07
N ASP A 112 8.21 19.50 -3.07
CA ASP A 112 7.57 20.36 -4.09
C ASP A 112 6.80 19.52 -5.13
N SER A 113 7.30 18.33 -5.46
CA SER A 113 6.67 17.43 -6.41
C SER A 113 5.72 16.45 -5.71
N PRO A 114 4.42 16.46 -6.06
CA PRO A 114 3.47 15.45 -5.55
C PRO A 114 3.86 14.03 -5.91
N LEU A 115 4.48 13.79 -7.08
CA LEU A 115 4.97 12.49 -7.50
C LEU A 115 6.11 12.03 -6.59
N ALA A 116 7.11 12.86 -6.36
CA ALA A 116 8.22 12.54 -5.46
C ALA A 116 7.74 12.26 -4.03
N ALA A 117 6.73 12.99 -3.56
CA ALA A 117 6.13 12.74 -2.25
C ALA A 117 5.43 11.37 -2.18
N GLU A 118 4.71 10.97 -3.24
CA GLU A 118 4.08 9.64 -3.29
C GLU A 118 5.10 8.51 -3.43
N GLU A 119 6.17 8.70 -4.21
CA GLU A 119 7.29 7.76 -4.31
C GLU A 119 7.94 7.55 -2.94
N TYR A 120 8.30 8.62 -2.26
CA TYR A 120 8.86 8.57 -0.90
C TYR A 120 7.92 7.85 0.09
N LEU A 121 6.63 8.16 0.07
CA LEU A 121 5.65 7.51 0.95
C LEU A 121 5.48 6.02 0.63
N ASN A 122 5.63 5.62 -0.62
CA ASN A 122 5.54 4.21 -1.00
C ASN A 122 6.82 3.44 -0.61
N GLU A 123 8.00 4.06 -0.71
CA GLU A 123 9.24 3.51 -0.15
C GLU A 123 9.12 3.32 1.36
N TYR A 124 8.67 4.34 2.09
CA TYR A 124 8.42 4.24 3.54
C TYR A 124 7.45 3.11 3.90
N ARG A 125 6.36 2.94 3.13
CA ARG A 125 5.42 1.83 3.30
C ARG A 125 6.07 0.48 3.04
N MET A 126 6.91 0.37 2.01
CA MET A 126 7.62 -0.86 1.69
C MET A 126 8.60 -1.24 2.80
N GLU A 127 9.36 -0.29 3.32
CA GLU A 127 10.25 -0.49 4.47
C GLU A 127 9.47 -0.90 5.72
N THR A 128 8.31 -0.27 5.95
CA THR A 128 7.43 -0.65 7.06
C THR A 128 6.94 -2.10 6.92
N LEU A 129 6.52 -2.52 5.72
CA LEU A 129 6.13 -3.91 5.45
C LEU A 129 7.29 -4.88 5.67
N ASN A 130 8.51 -4.51 5.27
CA ASN A 130 9.72 -5.30 5.49
C ASN A 130 10.05 -5.43 6.98
N SER A 131 9.95 -4.34 7.74
CA SER A 131 10.24 -4.32 9.18
C SER A 131 9.23 -5.12 10.02
N LEU A 132 7.98 -5.18 9.56
CA LEU A 132 6.91 -5.93 10.21
C LEU A 132 6.84 -7.40 9.75
N ALA A 133 7.54 -7.76 8.67
CA ALA A 133 7.47 -9.08 8.07
C ALA A 133 7.78 -10.17 9.12
N PRO A 134 7.00 -11.27 9.15
CA PRO A 134 7.25 -12.34 10.08
C PRO A 134 8.56 -13.05 9.74
N LEU A 135 9.24 -13.58 10.77
CA LEU A 135 10.47 -14.38 10.60
C LEU A 135 10.22 -15.69 9.84
N ASP A 136 9.03 -16.26 9.98
CA ASP A 136 8.61 -17.45 9.23
C ASP A 136 8.04 -17.02 7.85
N ASN A 137 8.85 -17.17 6.82
CA ASN A 137 8.50 -16.86 5.43
C ASN A 137 7.36 -17.74 4.87
N PHE A 138 7.02 -18.83 5.53
CA PHE A 138 5.96 -19.75 5.11
C PHE A 138 4.66 -19.56 5.90
N SER A 139 4.60 -18.58 6.79
CA SER A 139 3.40 -18.25 7.54
C SER A 139 2.33 -17.59 6.67
N VAL A 140 1.07 -17.65 7.11
CA VAL A 140 -0.03 -16.90 6.46
C VAL A 140 0.25 -15.40 6.49
N ASP A 141 0.85 -14.89 7.56
CA ASP A 141 1.22 -13.48 7.69
C ASP A 141 2.27 -13.07 6.64
N ALA A 142 3.21 -13.97 6.28
CA ALA A 142 4.15 -13.73 5.18
C ALA A 142 3.45 -13.64 3.82
N VAL A 143 2.45 -14.48 3.59
CA VAL A 143 1.62 -14.43 2.37
C VAL A 143 0.82 -13.12 2.32
N ILE A 144 0.27 -12.67 3.45
CA ILE A 144 -0.44 -11.37 3.55
C ILE A 144 0.53 -10.22 3.28
N ALA A 145 1.74 -10.24 3.87
CA ALA A 145 2.77 -9.24 3.60
C ALA A 145 3.13 -9.15 2.12
N TYR A 146 3.29 -10.30 1.46
CA TYR A 146 3.50 -10.36 0.01
C TYR A 146 2.36 -9.70 -0.76
N GLY A 147 1.11 -9.97 -0.41
CA GLY A 147 -0.05 -9.37 -1.06
C GLY A 147 -0.06 -7.85 -0.95
N LEU A 148 0.25 -7.28 0.23
CA LEU A 148 0.36 -5.83 0.42
C LEU A 148 1.50 -5.22 -0.40
N LYS A 149 2.67 -5.87 -0.45
CA LYS A 149 3.81 -5.44 -1.30
C LYS A 149 3.43 -5.43 -2.78
N LEU A 150 2.74 -6.48 -3.24
CA LEU A 150 2.25 -6.56 -4.62
C LEU A 150 1.26 -5.44 -4.96
N MET A 151 0.29 -5.16 -4.06
CA MET A 151 -0.67 -4.07 -4.23
C MET A 151 0.02 -2.70 -4.23
N LEU A 152 1.05 -2.51 -3.39
CA LEU A 152 1.84 -1.29 -3.35
C LEU A 152 2.63 -1.10 -4.66
N ALA A 153 3.26 -2.15 -5.16
CA ALA A 153 3.94 -2.14 -6.45
C ALA A 153 2.99 -1.85 -7.62
N GLN A 154 1.76 -2.40 -7.60
CA GLN A 154 0.74 -2.08 -8.59
C GLN A 154 0.27 -0.63 -8.53
N ARG A 155 0.19 -0.05 -7.32
CA ARG A 155 -0.14 1.36 -7.15
C ARG A 155 0.90 2.25 -7.80
N MET A 156 2.19 1.97 -7.62
CA MET A 156 3.29 2.74 -8.21
C MET A 156 3.23 2.78 -9.73
N LYS A 157 2.85 1.69 -10.38
CA LYS A 157 2.69 1.65 -11.83
C LYS A 157 1.64 2.61 -12.38
N LYS A 158 0.67 3.02 -11.59
CA LYS A 158 -0.36 3.98 -12.01
C LYS A 158 0.18 5.41 -12.12
N PHE A 159 1.36 5.70 -11.59
CA PHE A 159 2.01 7.00 -11.64
C PHE A 159 2.98 7.13 -12.82
N ASP A 160 2.64 6.55 -13.97
CA ASP A 160 3.40 6.70 -15.21
C ASP A 160 3.13 8.08 -15.83
N VAL A 161 4.20 8.89 -15.94
CA VAL A 161 4.12 10.29 -16.40
C VAL A 161 3.71 10.37 -17.87
N GLU A 162 4.20 9.46 -18.71
CA GLU A 162 3.91 9.47 -20.15
C GLU A 162 2.46 9.09 -20.42
N THR A 163 1.99 8.03 -19.75
CA THR A 163 0.56 7.64 -19.82
C THR A 163 -0.34 8.73 -19.27
N GLY A 164 0.07 9.41 -18.19
CA GLY A 164 -0.66 10.54 -17.62
C GLY A 164 -0.77 11.72 -18.57
N LYS A 165 0.34 12.11 -19.24
CA LYS A 165 0.34 13.16 -20.25
C LYS A 165 -0.55 12.81 -21.45
N ALA A 166 -0.45 11.58 -21.97
CA ALA A 166 -1.28 11.14 -23.07
C ALA A 166 -2.78 11.20 -22.74
N SER A 167 -3.16 10.76 -21.53
CA SER A 167 -4.54 10.84 -21.05
C SER A 167 -5.00 12.28 -20.89
N TYR A 168 -4.14 13.16 -20.37
CA TYR A 168 -4.44 14.59 -20.24
C TYR A 168 -4.71 15.24 -21.60
N HIS A 169 -3.84 15.02 -22.58
CA HIS A 169 -4.01 15.57 -23.92
C HIS A 169 -5.29 15.09 -24.58
N LYS A 170 -5.61 13.79 -24.43
CA LYS A 170 -6.85 13.23 -24.98
C LYS A 170 -8.08 13.93 -24.40
N ILE A 171 -8.16 14.06 -23.06
CA ILE A 171 -9.29 14.72 -22.39
C ILE A 171 -9.37 16.21 -22.78
N TYR A 172 -8.21 16.87 -22.88
CA TYR A 172 -8.16 18.27 -23.28
C TYR A 172 -8.68 18.49 -24.71
N ASP A 173 -8.28 17.64 -25.64
CA ASP A 173 -8.74 17.70 -27.03
C ASP A 173 -10.25 17.41 -27.14
N GLU A 174 -10.77 16.42 -26.41
CA GLU A 174 -12.21 16.12 -26.31
C GLU A 174 -13.01 17.34 -25.82
N ILE A 175 -12.55 18.02 -24.77
CA ILE A 175 -13.22 19.23 -24.25
C ILE A 175 -13.19 20.38 -25.27
N LEU A 176 -12.10 20.53 -26.01
CA LEU A 176 -11.99 21.57 -27.06
C LEU A 176 -12.91 21.28 -28.26
N GLU A 177 -13.14 20.02 -28.59
CA GLU A 177 -14.06 19.62 -29.66
C GLU A 177 -15.53 19.83 -29.26
N GLU A 178 -15.89 19.55 -28.01
CA GLU A 178 -17.25 19.77 -27.50
C GLU A 178 -17.59 21.25 -27.30
N SER A 179 -16.59 22.13 -27.23
CA SER A 179 -16.79 23.58 -27.04
C SER A 179 -16.88 24.38 -28.33
N LYS A 180 -16.80 23.71 -29.50
CA LYS A 180 -17.01 24.30 -30.84
C LYS A 180 -18.42 24.08 -31.36
#